data_8d866be284c7cbad7a64ba4eb5363fc3
#
_entry.id   8d866be284c7cbad7a64ba4eb5363fc3
#
_cell.length_a   1.000
_cell.length_b   1.000
_cell.length_c   1.000
_cell.angle_alpha   90.00
_cell.angle_beta   90.00
_cell.angle_gamma   90.00
#
_symmetry.space_group_name_H-M   'P 1'
#
loop_
_entity.id
_entity.type
_entity.pdbx_description
1 polymer ?
#
loop_
_entity_poly.entity_id
_entity_poly.type
_entity_poly.pdbx_seq_one_letter_code
_entity_poly.pdbx_strand_id
1 'polypeptide(L)'
;MEKRVQKLILALTMIFLPLFAQDVSQERTVRFSLWASTEIYPGIEKPESDILARPVRKIKEISPFILSGMVYGWKFEYVPYDRARGVQEVFEFSPIQELNEDEISSISYAKPWIEDSILNCWIEFRRSDAQIHIYKGWESVLHPRIKGEGYARLADGFDGIQNACKEALKMAVRNYERKWIKTKPKEISGTVLMSEPPKIGVDAGRYKVTLDFFMQTDRIVEYKTF
;
A
#
# COMPACT_ATOMS: atom_id res chain seq x y z
N MET A 1 -44.79 8.83 -33.87
CA MET A 1 -43.87 9.53 -32.96
C MET A 1 -43.42 8.63 -31.77
N GLU A 2 -44.32 7.93 -31.14
CA GLU A 2 -44.08 7.04 -29.98
C GLU A 2 -43.00 5.96 -30.20
N LYS A 3 -43.03 5.23 -31.32
CA LYS A 3 -42.04 4.17 -31.62
C LYS A 3 -40.58 4.68 -31.80
N ARG A 4 -40.40 5.97 -32.16
CA ARG A 4 -39.05 6.57 -32.25
C ARG A 4 -38.51 6.99 -30.89
N VAL A 5 -39.39 7.45 -29.99
CA VAL A 5 -39.02 7.80 -28.60
C VAL A 5 -38.67 6.56 -27.80
N GLN A 6 -39.42 5.45 -27.94
CA GLN A 6 -39.10 4.17 -27.31
C GLN A 6 -37.75 3.61 -27.76
N LYS A 7 -37.38 3.70 -29.04
CA LYS A 7 -36.06 3.26 -29.52
C LYS A 7 -34.93 4.15 -29.01
N LEU A 8 -35.17 5.46 -28.82
CA LEU A 8 -34.20 6.39 -28.28
C LEU A 8 -33.94 6.13 -26.79
N ILE A 9 -34.98 5.83 -26.01
CA ILE A 9 -34.90 5.49 -24.60
C ILE A 9 -34.15 4.16 -24.43
N LEU A 10 -34.41 3.14 -25.27
CA LEU A 10 -33.74 1.82 -25.21
C LEU A 10 -32.24 1.94 -25.58
N ALA A 11 -31.89 2.82 -26.54
CA ALA A 11 -30.52 3.09 -26.92
C ALA A 11 -29.76 3.84 -25.82
N LEU A 12 -30.41 4.76 -25.11
CA LEU A 12 -29.81 5.54 -24.01
C LEU A 12 -29.55 4.65 -22.76
N THR A 13 -30.44 3.71 -22.47
CA THR A 13 -30.24 2.75 -21.37
C THR A 13 -29.13 1.74 -21.63
N MET A 14 -28.90 1.34 -22.91
CA MET A 14 -27.77 0.45 -23.25
C MET A 14 -26.38 1.13 -23.15
N ILE A 15 -26.30 2.45 -23.29
CA ILE A 15 -25.01 3.18 -23.19
C ILE A 15 -24.59 3.37 -21.72
N PHE A 16 -25.54 3.44 -20.77
CA PHE A 16 -25.23 3.65 -19.35
C PHE A 16 -24.91 2.37 -18.56
N LEU A 17 -25.36 1.20 -19.00
CA LEU A 17 -25.10 -0.07 -18.31
C LEU A 17 -23.62 -0.48 -18.19
N PRO A 18 -22.74 -0.26 -19.20
CA PRO A 18 -21.34 -0.65 -19.06
C PRO A 18 -20.53 0.26 -18.12
N LEU A 19 -20.91 1.53 -17.91
CA LEU A 19 -20.18 2.44 -17.02
C LEU A 19 -20.31 2.01 -15.54
N PHE A 20 -21.48 1.61 -15.10
CA PHE A 20 -21.68 1.14 -13.73
C PHE A 20 -21.06 -0.24 -13.46
N ALA A 21 -21.01 -1.09 -14.48
CA ALA A 21 -20.39 -2.42 -14.34
C ALA A 21 -18.85 -2.35 -14.28
N GLN A 22 -18.22 -1.36 -14.89
CA GLN A 22 -16.76 -1.15 -14.82
C GLN A 22 -16.32 -0.65 -13.45
N ASP A 23 -17.08 0.23 -12.81
CA ASP A 23 -16.74 0.80 -11.51
C ASP A 23 -16.77 -0.28 -10.41
N VAL A 24 -17.81 -1.10 -10.36
CA VAL A 24 -17.94 -2.22 -9.41
C VAL A 24 -16.84 -3.29 -9.61
N SER A 25 -16.38 -3.50 -10.85
CA SER A 25 -15.35 -4.51 -11.12
C SER A 25 -13.95 -4.03 -10.68
N GLN A 26 -13.64 -2.73 -10.78
CA GLN A 26 -12.37 -2.16 -10.34
C GLN A 26 -12.24 -2.12 -8.81
N GLU A 27 -13.31 -1.80 -8.09
CA GLU A 27 -13.31 -1.87 -6.63
C GLU A 27 -13.10 -3.31 -6.11
N ARG A 28 -13.63 -4.30 -6.83
CA ARG A 28 -13.57 -5.72 -6.44
C ARG A 28 -12.18 -6.34 -6.64
N THR A 29 -11.42 -5.88 -7.64
CA THR A 29 -10.13 -6.47 -7.98
C THR A 29 -9.00 -5.48 -7.73
N VAL A 30 -8.17 -5.80 -6.73
CA VAL A 30 -6.89 -5.10 -6.51
C VAL A 30 -5.91 -5.61 -7.55
N ARG A 31 -5.31 -4.71 -8.33
CA ARG A 31 -4.32 -5.05 -9.34
C ARG A 31 -3.17 -4.05 -9.33
N PHE A 32 -1.94 -4.56 -9.25
CA PHE A 32 -0.71 -3.76 -9.33
C PHE A 32 0.46 -4.60 -9.84
N SER A 33 1.51 -3.93 -10.29
CA SER A 33 2.73 -4.62 -10.70
C SER A 33 3.74 -4.66 -9.55
N LEU A 34 4.40 -5.80 -9.38
CA LEU A 34 5.61 -5.93 -8.59
C LEU A 34 6.77 -6.35 -9.46
N TRP A 35 7.96 -6.06 -9.00
CA TRP A 35 9.18 -6.42 -9.67
C TRP A 35 10.26 -6.90 -8.69
N ALA A 36 11.18 -7.71 -9.19
CA ALA A 36 12.39 -8.10 -8.48
C ALA A 36 13.55 -8.24 -9.46
N SER A 37 14.75 -7.79 -9.06
CA SER A 37 15.95 -7.95 -9.87
C SER A 37 16.34 -9.42 -9.98
N THR A 38 16.77 -9.84 -11.17
CA THR A 38 17.41 -11.13 -11.40
C THR A 38 18.90 -11.09 -11.05
N GLU A 39 19.49 -9.90 -10.93
CA GLU A 39 20.88 -9.73 -10.55
C GLU A 39 21.09 -10.02 -9.06
N ILE A 40 22.22 -10.65 -8.75
CA ILE A 40 22.64 -11.04 -7.41
C ILE A 40 23.50 -9.93 -6.84
N TYR A 41 23.21 -9.53 -5.59
CA TYR A 41 24.10 -8.62 -4.87
C TYR A 41 25.31 -9.38 -4.34
N PRO A 42 26.53 -9.11 -4.86
CA PRO A 42 27.75 -9.81 -4.44
C PRO A 42 27.99 -9.71 -2.93
N GLY A 43 28.26 -10.85 -2.28
CA GLY A 43 28.53 -10.93 -0.85
C GLY A 43 27.30 -10.97 0.06
N ILE A 44 26.10 -10.80 -0.46
CA ILE A 44 24.84 -10.84 0.31
C ILE A 44 24.02 -12.06 -0.07
N GLU A 45 23.95 -12.37 -1.34
CA GLU A 45 23.11 -13.46 -1.86
C GLU A 45 23.96 -14.55 -2.49
N LYS A 46 23.55 -15.81 -2.31
CA LYS A 46 24.18 -16.97 -2.96
C LYS A 46 23.57 -17.19 -4.36
N PRO A 47 24.38 -17.54 -5.35
CA PRO A 47 23.86 -17.94 -6.66
C PRO A 47 22.96 -19.18 -6.52
N GLU A 48 21.77 -19.12 -7.12
CA GLU A 48 20.86 -20.26 -7.26
C GLU A 48 21.01 -20.81 -8.71
N SER A 49 20.74 -22.10 -8.88
CA SER A 49 20.81 -22.76 -10.20
C SER A 49 19.77 -22.23 -11.19
N ASP A 50 18.62 -21.75 -10.67
CA ASP A 50 17.57 -21.10 -11.44
C ASP A 50 17.59 -19.59 -11.16
N ILE A 51 17.90 -18.80 -12.18
CA ILE A 51 17.98 -17.34 -12.12
C ILE A 51 16.65 -16.72 -11.71
N LEU A 52 15.52 -17.37 -11.98
CA LEU A 52 14.18 -16.87 -11.67
C LEU A 52 13.67 -17.30 -10.29
N ALA A 53 14.25 -18.32 -9.66
CA ALA A 53 13.77 -18.81 -8.36
C ALA A 53 13.75 -17.71 -7.29
N ARG A 54 14.82 -16.93 -7.21
CA ARG A 54 14.96 -15.83 -6.24
C ARG A 54 13.99 -14.67 -6.49
N PRO A 55 13.90 -14.07 -7.69
CA PRO A 55 12.95 -12.96 -7.92
C PRO A 55 11.49 -13.41 -7.76
N VAL A 56 11.14 -14.63 -8.16
CA VAL A 56 9.80 -15.19 -7.91
C VAL A 56 9.50 -15.29 -6.43
N ARG A 57 10.44 -15.80 -5.63
CA ARG A 57 10.30 -15.88 -4.17
C ARG A 57 10.10 -14.49 -3.57
N LYS A 58 10.93 -13.50 -3.95
CA LYS A 58 10.79 -12.10 -3.48
C LYS A 58 9.42 -11.50 -3.79
N ILE A 59 8.93 -11.67 -5.00
CA ILE A 59 7.59 -11.19 -5.38
C ILE A 59 6.51 -11.86 -4.51
N LYS A 60 6.62 -13.17 -4.26
CA LYS A 60 5.66 -13.91 -3.43
C LYS A 60 5.71 -13.52 -1.95
N GLU A 61 6.87 -13.14 -1.43
CA GLU A 61 7.04 -12.65 -0.05
C GLU A 61 6.46 -11.23 0.13
N ILE A 62 6.64 -10.36 -0.86
CA ILE A 62 6.18 -8.96 -0.80
C ILE A 62 4.67 -8.85 -1.00
N SER A 63 4.08 -9.68 -1.87
CA SER A 63 2.68 -9.55 -2.28
C SER A 63 1.69 -9.59 -1.12
N PRO A 64 1.75 -10.55 -0.16
CA PRO A 64 0.83 -10.60 0.97
C PRO A 64 0.95 -9.38 1.89
N PHE A 65 2.17 -8.88 2.10
CA PHE A 65 2.42 -7.68 2.91
C PHE A 65 1.76 -6.44 2.30
N ILE A 66 1.93 -6.21 1.01
CA ILE A 66 1.30 -5.08 0.31
C ILE A 66 -0.23 -5.24 0.31
N LEU A 67 -0.73 -6.44 0.00
CA LEU A 67 -2.16 -6.71 -0.04
C LEU A 67 -2.80 -6.55 1.34
N SER A 68 -2.14 -6.95 2.43
CA SER A 68 -2.66 -6.71 3.79
C SER A 68 -2.89 -5.22 4.04
N GLY A 69 -1.97 -4.36 3.61
CA GLY A 69 -2.10 -2.90 3.71
C GLY A 69 -3.21 -2.31 2.83
N MET A 70 -3.55 -2.97 1.70
CA MET A 70 -4.60 -2.53 0.78
C MET A 70 -5.99 -3.07 1.13
N VAL A 71 -6.05 -4.16 1.90
CA VAL A 71 -7.30 -4.88 2.23
C VAL A 71 -7.74 -4.61 3.66
N TYR A 72 -6.82 -4.74 4.61
CA TYR A 72 -7.08 -4.62 6.05
C TYR A 72 -6.48 -3.36 6.65
N GLY A 73 -5.43 -2.81 6.02
CA GLY A 73 -4.71 -1.65 6.53
C GLY A 73 -3.62 -2.00 7.53
N TRP A 74 -2.93 -0.97 7.97
CA TRP A 74 -1.86 -1.03 8.97
C TRP A 74 -2.20 -0.14 10.16
N LYS A 75 -1.80 -0.55 11.35
CA LYS A 75 -1.75 0.29 12.55
C LYS A 75 -0.35 0.86 12.72
N PHE A 76 -0.26 2.06 13.29
CA PHE A 76 1.01 2.71 13.57
C PHE A 76 1.05 3.34 14.96
N GLU A 77 2.28 3.44 15.48
CA GLU A 77 2.63 4.20 16.67
C GLU A 77 3.82 5.09 16.36
N TYR A 78 3.72 6.37 16.63
CA TYR A 78 4.72 7.37 16.31
C TYR A 78 5.07 8.21 17.53
N VAL A 79 6.33 8.14 17.95
CA VAL A 79 6.93 9.01 18.96
C VAL A 79 7.83 10.01 18.21
N PRO A 80 7.46 11.30 18.14
CA PRO A 80 8.26 12.30 17.44
C PRO A 80 9.59 12.58 18.17
N TYR A 81 10.65 12.85 17.39
CA TYR A 81 11.93 13.30 17.97
C TYR A 81 11.74 14.59 18.76
N ASP A 82 12.19 14.62 20.03
CA ASP A 82 12.20 15.81 20.87
C ASP A 82 13.54 16.00 21.56
N ARG A 83 14.35 16.91 21.01
CA ARG A 83 15.68 17.24 21.55
C ARG A 83 15.61 17.82 22.96
N ALA A 84 14.62 18.67 23.24
CA ALA A 84 14.51 19.34 24.54
C ALA A 84 14.23 18.35 25.68
N ARG A 85 13.54 17.24 25.37
CA ARG A 85 13.21 16.18 26.31
C ARG A 85 14.11 14.95 26.20
N GLY A 86 15.08 14.94 25.29
CA GLY A 86 15.95 13.79 25.05
C GLY A 86 15.25 12.56 24.44
N VAL A 87 14.10 12.76 23.79
CA VAL A 87 13.31 11.66 23.20
C VAL A 87 13.77 11.38 21.79
N GLN A 88 14.14 10.13 21.50
CA GLN A 88 14.45 9.66 20.14
C GLN A 88 13.18 9.43 19.34
N GLU A 89 13.26 9.62 18.01
CA GLU A 89 12.16 9.30 17.11
C GLU A 89 11.97 7.79 17.01
N VAL A 90 10.75 7.32 17.28
CA VAL A 90 10.37 5.93 17.11
C VAL A 90 9.12 5.87 16.24
N PHE A 91 9.13 4.99 15.27
CA PHE A 91 7.96 4.72 14.43
C PHE A 91 7.81 3.21 14.27
N GLU A 92 6.70 2.67 14.76
CA GLU A 92 6.34 1.26 14.60
C GLU A 92 5.08 1.16 13.77
N PHE A 93 4.98 0.10 12.96
CA PHE A 93 3.78 -0.22 12.21
C PHE A 93 3.66 -1.73 12.01
N SER A 94 2.45 -2.20 11.88
CA SER A 94 2.15 -3.61 11.59
C SER A 94 0.80 -3.74 10.88
N PRO A 95 0.57 -4.82 10.12
CA PRO A 95 -0.75 -5.12 9.60
C PRO A 95 -1.80 -5.16 10.72
N ILE A 96 -2.99 -4.63 10.46
CA ILE A 96 -4.15 -4.81 11.36
C ILE A 96 -4.54 -6.29 11.37
N GLN A 97 -4.51 -6.89 10.18
CA GLN A 97 -4.71 -8.30 9.96
C GLN A 97 -3.83 -8.75 8.79
N GLU A 98 -3.17 -9.89 8.96
CA GLU A 98 -2.47 -10.55 7.85
C GLU A 98 -3.46 -11.32 6.98
N LEU A 99 -3.12 -11.54 5.72
CA LEU A 99 -3.88 -12.43 4.85
C LEU A 99 -3.80 -13.86 5.38
N ASN A 100 -4.92 -14.56 5.43
CA ASN A 100 -4.95 -15.97 5.78
C ASN A 100 -4.47 -16.86 4.61
N GLU A 101 -4.29 -18.15 4.85
CA GLU A 101 -3.76 -19.10 3.86
C GLU A 101 -4.63 -19.19 2.59
N ASP A 102 -5.96 -19.15 2.74
CA ASP A 102 -6.90 -19.18 1.60
C ASP A 102 -6.78 -17.90 0.76
N GLU A 103 -6.65 -16.75 1.40
CA GLU A 103 -6.43 -15.46 0.74
C GLU A 103 -5.08 -15.42 0.02
N ILE A 104 -4.01 -15.89 0.67
CA ILE A 104 -2.66 -15.98 0.06
C ILE A 104 -2.70 -16.90 -1.16
N SER A 105 -3.37 -18.05 -1.08
CA SER A 105 -3.50 -18.98 -2.20
C SER A 105 -4.35 -18.44 -3.35
N SER A 106 -5.23 -17.48 -3.09
CA SER A 106 -6.06 -16.81 -4.09
C SER A 106 -5.34 -15.71 -4.86
N ILE A 107 -4.12 -15.32 -4.44
CA ILE A 107 -3.33 -14.31 -5.14
C ILE A 107 -2.93 -14.84 -6.52
N SER A 108 -3.32 -14.14 -7.57
CA SER A 108 -2.95 -14.46 -8.93
C SER A 108 -1.70 -13.67 -9.36
N TYR A 109 -0.75 -14.38 -9.94
CA TYR A 109 0.50 -13.85 -10.50
C TYR A 109 0.41 -13.93 -12.02
N ALA A 110 0.00 -12.83 -12.66
CA ALA A 110 -0.36 -12.83 -14.07
C ALA A 110 0.70 -12.15 -14.94
N LYS A 111 0.84 -12.64 -16.18
CA LYS A 111 1.64 -12.04 -17.25
C LYS A 111 3.06 -11.63 -16.82
N PRO A 112 3.90 -12.56 -16.31
CA PRO A 112 5.28 -12.21 -15.98
C PRO A 112 6.06 -11.82 -17.25
N TRP A 113 6.92 -10.79 -17.12
CA TRP A 113 7.85 -10.40 -18.19
C TRP A 113 9.20 -9.99 -17.60
N ILE A 114 10.24 -10.10 -18.39
CA ILE A 114 11.61 -9.71 -18.02
C ILE A 114 12.01 -8.51 -18.89
N GLU A 115 12.52 -7.49 -18.25
CA GLU A 115 13.03 -6.29 -18.88
C GLU A 115 14.22 -5.77 -18.05
N ASP A 116 15.36 -5.52 -18.70
CA ASP A 116 16.57 -4.99 -18.09
C ASP A 116 17.02 -5.74 -16.80
N SER A 117 17.07 -7.06 -16.85
CA SER A 117 17.38 -7.94 -15.71
C SER A 117 16.39 -7.80 -14.53
N ILE A 118 15.17 -7.37 -14.79
CA ILE A 118 14.10 -7.23 -13.81
C ILE A 118 12.95 -8.16 -14.21
N LEU A 119 12.57 -9.06 -13.29
CA LEU A 119 11.32 -9.82 -13.41
C LEU A 119 10.18 -8.96 -12.90
N ASN A 120 9.22 -8.70 -13.76
CA ASN A 120 7.98 -8.00 -13.44
C ASN A 120 6.81 -9.00 -13.46
N CYS A 121 5.79 -8.72 -12.65
CA CYS A 121 4.58 -9.54 -12.60
C CYS A 121 3.38 -8.69 -12.16
N TRP A 122 2.21 -8.93 -12.76
CA TRP A 122 0.96 -8.39 -12.26
C TRP A 122 0.45 -9.24 -11.11
N ILE A 123 0.16 -8.58 -9.99
CA ILE A 123 -0.48 -9.17 -8.82
C ILE A 123 -1.96 -8.82 -8.90
N GLU A 124 -2.82 -9.82 -8.83
CA GLU A 124 -4.26 -9.64 -8.83
C GLU A 124 -4.87 -10.37 -7.63
N PHE A 125 -5.71 -9.66 -6.89
CA PHE A 125 -6.41 -10.17 -5.72
C PHE A 125 -7.85 -9.72 -5.76
N ARG A 126 -8.79 -10.66 -5.54
CA ARG A 126 -10.21 -10.37 -5.53
C ARG A 126 -10.70 -10.17 -4.10
N ARG A 127 -11.14 -8.97 -3.77
CA ARG A 127 -11.76 -8.66 -2.50
C ARG A 127 -13.09 -9.41 -2.32
N SER A 128 -13.35 -9.89 -1.12
CA SER A 128 -14.67 -10.35 -0.69
C SER A 128 -15.64 -9.17 -0.53
N ASP A 129 -16.93 -9.45 -0.44
CA ASP A 129 -17.93 -8.38 -0.23
C ASP A 129 -17.72 -7.65 1.12
N ALA A 130 -17.27 -8.35 2.15
CA ALA A 130 -16.90 -7.75 3.43
C ALA A 130 -15.70 -6.78 3.30
N GLN A 131 -14.66 -7.18 2.55
CA GLN A 131 -13.48 -6.34 2.31
C GLN A 131 -13.81 -5.11 1.45
N ILE A 132 -14.73 -5.23 0.49
CA ILE A 132 -15.25 -4.09 -0.27
C ILE A 132 -15.98 -3.12 0.67
N HIS A 133 -16.80 -3.64 1.57
CA HIS A 133 -17.53 -2.81 2.53
C HIS A 133 -16.58 -2.04 3.46
N ILE A 134 -15.53 -2.68 3.94
CA ILE A 134 -14.46 -2.03 4.74
C ILE A 134 -13.80 -0.91 3.92
N TYR A 135 -13.39 -1.20 2.68
CA TYR A 135 -12.76 -0.20 1.81
C TYR A 135 -13.65 1.03 1.57
N LYS A 136 -14.96 0.81 1.30
CA LYS A 136 -15.93 1.91 1.15
C LYS A 136 -16.10 2.75 2.41
N GLY A 137 -15.98 2.14 3.58
CA GLY A 137 -15.97 2.87 4.85
C GLY A 137 -14.80 3.85 4.94
N TRP A 138 -13.64 3.45 4.44
CA TRP A 138 -12.44 4.29 4.42
C TRP A 138 -12.51 5.43 3.39
N GLU A 139 -13.26 5.30 2.30
CA GLU A 139 -13.45 6.37 1.31
C GLU A 139 -14.30 7.54 1.80
N SER A 140 -14.83 7.46 3.01
CA SER A 140 -15.63 8.54 3.60
C SER A 140 -14.78 9.80 3.84
N VAL A 141 -15.45 10.97 3.87
CA VAL A 141 -14.81 12.27 4.15
C VAL A 141 -14.17 12.36 5.55
N LEU A 142 -14.45 11.41 6.43
CA LEU A 142 -13.88 11.34 7.77
C LEU A 142 -12.41 10.91 7.76
N HIS A 143 -11.96 10.23 6.70
CA HIS A 143 -10.61 9.72 6.59
C HIS A 143 -9.79 10.57 5.60
N PRO A 144 -8.89 11.44 6.08
CA PRO A 144 -8.05 12.24 5.21
C PRO A 144 -7.14 11.36 4.36
N ARG A 145 -6.92 11.76 3.12
CA ARG A 145 -5.90 11.16 2.26
C ARG A 145 -4.55 11.77 2.57
N ILE A 146 -3.59 10.92 2.87
CA ILE A 146 -2.20 11.28 3.13
C ILE A 146 -1.26 10.56 2.18
N LYS A 147 -0.14 11.18 1.88
CA LYS A 147 0.87 10.65 0.97
C LYS A 147 2.25 10.77 1.57
N GLY A 148 3.05 9.72 1.40
CA GLY A 148 4.44 9.72 1.82
C GLY A 148 5.37 9.02 0.86
N GLU A 149 6.64 9.35 0.97
CA GLU A 149 7.72 8.76 0.21
C GLU A 149 8.81 8.31 1.17
N GLY A 150 9.30 7.09 0.97
CA GLY A 150 10.32 6.49 1.81
C GLY A 150 11.41 5.80 1.00
N TYR A 151 12.58 5.71 1.61
CA TYR A 151 13.79 5.15 1.00
C TYR A 151 14.40 4.09 1.90
N ALA A 152 14.93 3.01 1.30
CA ALA A 152 15.71 2.01 1.99
C ALA A 152 16.74 1.36 1.06
N ARG A 153 17.68 0.59 1.61
CA ARG A 153 18.75 -0.02 0.84
C ARG A 153 18.23 -1.17 -0.02
N LEU A 154 18.66 -1.23 -1.28
CA LEU A 154 18.36 -2.36 -2.17
C LEU A 154 18.89 -3.69 -1.65
N ALA A 155 20.07 -3.65 -1.02
CA ALA A 155 20.75 -4.81 -0.49
C ALA A 155 19.95 -5.55 0.61
N ASP A 156 19.01 -4.86 1.27
CA ASP A 156 18.20 -5.44 2.34
C ASP A 156 17.00 -6.26 1.80
N GLY A 157 16.84 -6.34 0.48
CA GLY A 157 15.82 -7.20 -0.16
C GLY A 157 14.39 -6.86 0.28
N PHE A 158 13.67 -7.85 0.82
CA PHE A 158 12.31 -7.66 1.33
C PHE A 158 12.26 -6.68 2.51
N ASP A 159 13.19 -6.80 3.47
CA ASP A 159 13.29 -5.87 4.60
C ASP A 159 13.52 -4.43 4.13
N GLY A 160 14.26 -4.24 3.04
CA GLY A 160 14.43 -2.94 2.40
C GLY A 160 13.11 -2.36 1.92
N ILE A 161 12.25 -3.14 1.29
CA ILE A 161 10.92 -2.67 0.86
C ILE A 161 10.03 -2.36 2.06
N GLN A 162 10.02 -3.21 3.09
CA GLN A 162 9.27 -2.93 4.33
C GLN A 162 9.77 -1.65 5.00
N ASN A 163 11.09 -1.47 5.11
CA ASN A 163 11.69 -0.27 5.68
C ASN A 163 11.35 0.99 4.86
N ALA A 164 11.34 0.91 3.53
CA ALA A 164 10.91 2.01 2.68
C ALA A 164 9.42 2.33 2.88
N CYS A 165 8.55 1.31 3.04
CA CYS A 165 7.14 1.50 3.38
C CYS A 165 6.98 2.16 4.76
N LYS A 166 7.76 1.73 5.76
CA LYS A 166 7.81 2.31 7.11
C LYS A 166 8.15 3.81 7.06
N GLU A 167 9.20 4.16 6.32
CA GLU A 167 9.60 5.55 6.13
C GLU A 167 8.54 6.36 5.39
N ALA A 168 7.95 5.80 4.32
CA ALA A 168 6.88 6.46 3.58
C ALA A 168 5.67 6.76 4.47
N LEU A 169 5.21 5.79 5.26
CA LEU A 169 4.10 5.97 6.20
C LEU A 169 4.45 6.98 7.28
N LYS A 170 5.64 6.88 7.91
CA LYS A 170 6.12 7.86 8.88
C LYS A 170 6.09 9.29 8.33
N MET A 171 6.60 9.48 7.11
CA MET A 171 6.61 10.79 6.47
C MET A 171 5.21 11.31 6.17
N ALA A 172 4.29 10.44 5.73
CA ALA A 172 2.89 10.79 5.48
C ALA A 172 2.21 11.27 6.77
N VAL A 173 2.29 10.49 7.86
CA VAL A 173 1.73 10.81 9.17
C VAL A 173 2.33 12.11 9.72
N ARG A 174 3.67 12.21 9.73
CA ARG A 174 4.38 13.40 10.21
C ARG A 174 3.96 14.67 9.48
N ASN A 175 3.87 14.62 8.14
CA ASN A 175 3.52 15.77 7.32
C ASN A 175 2.06 16.19 7.51
N TYR A 176 1.17 15.24 7.76
CA TYR A 176 -0.24 15.53 8.04
C TYR A 176 -0.40 16.13 9.43
N GLU A 177 0.09 15.47 10.46
CA GLU A 177 -0.10 15.88 11.86
C GLU A 177 0.55 17.24 12.18
N ARG A 178 1.66 17.58 11.55
CA ARG A 178 2.32 18.90 11.67
C ARG A 178 1.43 20.07 11.27
N LYS A 179 0.40 19.86 10.47
CA LYS A 179 -0.54 20.93 10.10
C LYS A 179 -1.49 21.29 11.23
N TRP A 180 -1.77 20.33 12.09
CA TRP A 180 -2.82 20.44 13.12
C TRP A 180 -2.23 20.55 14.53
N ILE A 181 -1.12 19.86 14.81
CA ILE A 181 -0.51 19.80 16.13
C ILE A 181 0.61 20.84 16.20
N LYS A 182 0.38 21.89 17.01
CA LYS A 182 1.37 22.98 17.20
C LYS A 182 2.51 22.61 18.16
N THR A 183 2.19 21.84 19.20
CA THR A 183 3.15 21.36 20.21
C THR A 183 3.46 19.89 19.94
N LYS A 184 4.74 19.49 20.06
CA LYS A 184 5.10 18.08 19.85
C LYS A 184 4.36 17.20 20.86
N PRO A 185 3.59 16.22 20.40
CA PRO A 185 2.97 15.24 21.28
C PRO A 185 4.02 14.25 21.80
N LYS A 186 3.69 13.54 22.87
CA LYS A 186 4.47 12.42 23.36
C LYS A 186 4.37 11.22 22.41
N GLU A 187 3.17 10.97 21.88
CA GLU A 187 2.85 9.81 21.04
C GLU A 187 1.63 10.10 20.18
N ILE A 188 1.63 9.58 18.96
CA ILE A 188 0.48 9.55 18.05
C ILE A 188 0.27 8.10 17.65
N SER A 189 -0.95 7.59 17.76
CA SER A 189 -1.31 6.27 17.24
C SER A 189 -2.53 6.35 16.36
N GLY A 190 -2.60 5.45 15.40
CA GLY A 190 -3.70 5.41 14.45
C GLY A 190 -3.62 4.22 13.50
N THR A 191 -4.52 4.25 12.55
CA THR A 191 -4.66 3.25 11.51
C THR A 191 -4.66 3.89 10.13
N VAL A 192 -4.20 3.15 9.13
CA VAL A 192 -4.20 3.58 7.73
C VAL A 192 -4.65 2.43 6.84
N LEU A 193 -5.29 2.75 5.73
CA LEU A 193 -5.54 1.83 4.63
C LEU A 193 -4.90 2.39 3.36
N MET A 194 -4.14 1.59 2.62
CA MET A 194 -3.65 2.04 1.31
C MET A 194 -4.81 2.32 0.36
N SER A 195 -4.91 3.56 -0.11
CA SER A 195 -5.97 4.00 -1.04
C SER A 195 -5.65 3.66 -2.49
N GLU A 196 -4.37 3.56 -2.82
CA GLU A 196 -3.87 3.25 -4.16
C GLU A 196 -2.74 2.20 -4.09
N PRO A 197 -2.47 1.46 -5.18
CA PRO A 197 -1.32 0.58 -5.26
C PRO A 197 0.00 1.32 -5.00
N PRO A 198 0.96 0.67 -4.31
CA PRO A 198 2.26 1.26 -4.05
C PRO A 198 3.02 1.51 -5.35
N LYS A 199 3.76 2.61 -5.41
CA LYS A 199 4.74 2.87 -6.46
C LYS A 199 6.12 2.54 -5.93
N ILE A 200 6.67 1.39 -6.37
CA ILE A 200 7.98 0.89 -5.93
C ILE A 200 8.95 1.03 -7.09
N GLY A 201 10.00 1.82 -6.91
CA GLY A 201 11.06 2.04 -7.87
C GLY A 201 12.43 2.04 -7.22
N VAL A 202 13.44 2.40 -8.01
CA VAL A 202 14.82 2.58 -7.56
C VAL A 202 15.22 4.02 -7.82
N ASP A 203 15.86 4.65 -6.85
CA ASP A 203 16.41 5.97 -6.95
C ASP A 203 17.77 6.02 -6.22
N ALA A 204 18.82 6.43 -6.93
CA ALA A 204 20.18 6.51 -6.42
C ALA A 204 20.64 5.24 -5.66
N GLY A 205 20.34 4.05 -6.21
CA GLY A 205 20.73 2.76 -5.61
C GLY A 205 19.95 2.37 -4.37
N ARG A 206 18.76 2.96 -4.13
CA ARG A 206 17.88 2.64 -3.02
C ARG A 206 16.48 2.34 -3.54
N TYR A 207 15.74 1.52 -2.80
CA TYR A 207 14.30 1.46 -2.97
C TYR A 207 13.70 2.85 -2.71
N LYS A 208 12.83 3.27 -3.59
CA LYS A 208 11.98 4.44 -3.45
C LYS A 208 10.54 3.95 -3.47
N VAL A 209 9.84 4.10 -2.36
CA VAL A 209 8.44 3.69 -2.22
C VAL A 209 7.59 4.93 -1.99
N THR A 210 6.56 5.09 -2.81
CA THR A 210 5.54 6.13 -2.63
C THR A 210 4.22 5.44 -2.32
N LEU A 211 3.57 5.86 -1.23
CA LEU A 211 2.33 5.32 -0.72
C LEU A 211 1.30 6.42 -0.51
N ASP A 212 0.07 6.10 -0.88
CA ASP A 212 -1.11 6.93 -0.65
C ASP A 212 -2.04 6.18 0.31
N PHE A 213 -2.54 6.86 1.35
CA PHE A 213 -3.35 6.24 2.41
C PHE A 213 -4.60 7.07 2.72
N PHE A 214 -5.65 6.38 3.14
CA PHE A 214 -6.64 6.92 4.07
C PHE A 214 -6.08 6.78 5.49
N MET A 215 -6.30 7.76 6.34
CA MET A 215 -5.79 7.74 7.72
C MET A 215 -6.90 8.01 8.73
N GLN A 216 -6.80 7.33 9.86
CA GLN A 216 -7.55 7.61 11.07
C GLN A 216 -6.56 7.76 12.23
N THR A 217 -6.59 8.91 12.90
CA THR A 217 -5.82 9.13 14.12
C THR A 217 -6.68 8.67 15.29
N ASP A 218 -6.22 7.63 16.01
CA ASP A 218 -6.97 7.04 17.11
C ASP A 218 -6.68 7.79 18.42
N ARG A 219 -5.41 8.15 18.66
CA ARG A 219 -4.99 8.81 19.88
C ARG A 219 -3.79 9.72 19.68
N ILE A 220 -3.85 10.89 20.33
CA ILE A 220 -2.72 11.80 20.50
C ILE A 220 -2.49 11.97 22.00
N VAL A 221 -1.29 11.64 22.47
CA VAL A 221 -0.87 11.81 23.87
C VAL A 221 0.00 13.05 23.96
N GLU A 222 -0.43 14.02 24.75
CA GLU A 222 0.35 15.22 25.01
C GLU A 222 1.24 15.08 26.25
N TYR A 223 2.32 15.86 26.32
CA TYR A 223 3.08 16.00 27.57
C TYR A 223 2.27 16.83 28.56
N LYS A 224 2.18 16.33 29.80
CA LYS A 224 1.59 17.11 30.88
C LYS A 224 2.50 18.32 31.14
N THR A 225 1.96 19.51 31.03
CA THR A 225 2.56 20.73 31.58
C THR A 225 2.30 20.72 33.09
N PHE A 226 3.35 20.68 33.87
CA PHE A 226 3.29 20.89 35.32
C PHE A 226 3.48 22.39 35.62
#